data_80e364900068caa7652da42404b8a766
#
_entry.id   80e364900068caa7652da42404b8a766
#
_cell.length_a   1.000
_cell.length_b   1.000
_cell.length_c   1.000
_cell.angle_alpha   90.00
_cell.angle_beta   90.00
_cell.angle_gamma   90.00
#
_symmetry.space_group_name_H-M   'P 1'
#
loop_
_entity.id
_entity.type
_entity.pdbx_description
1 polymer ?
#
loop_
_entity_poly.entity_id
_entity_poly.type
_entity_poly.pdbx_seq_one_letter_code
_entity_poly.pdbx_strand_id
1 'polypeptide(L)'
;MGWEHAIRGMRNPKNSWEKSDSGVCATHGPAHCADCVYTDCHADDVEIGTKYILGGDDLTLMTTLRNAGTDHRKFMRMITVYLDITAPLYWWKEFDTYKVGTVANSCSTMHKIAAKEFTLEDFSHEHLQEDSVAVLETVIHTLNVHRDWFNNKVLDDPKIDWWQMIQLLPSSYNQKRTVMLNYEVLANIYKSLSLIHISEPTRHSLLSY
;
A
#
# COMPACT_ATOMS: atom_id res chain seq x y z
N MET A 1 11.67 -6.52 2.23
CA MET A 1 13.14 -6.24 2.24
C MET A 1 13.54 -5.71 3.60
N GLY A 2 14.81 -5.88 4.01
CA GLY A 2 15.34 -5.31 5.27
C GLY A 2 15.28 -6.21 6.51
N TRP A 3 14.85 -7.46 6.40
CA TRP A 3 14.77 -8.40 7.53
C TRP A 3 16.11 -8.58 8.25
N GLU A 4 17.19 -8.84 7.51
CA GLU A 4 18.53 -9.00 8.07
C GLU A 4 18.97 -7.78 8.88
N HIS A 5 18.74 -6.57 8.34
CA HIS A 5 19.08 -5.33 9.02
C HIS A 5 18.21 -5.08 10.26
N ALA A 6 16.94 -5.45 10.20
CA ALA A 6 16.01 -5.33 11.31
C ALA A 6 16.40 -6.26 12.46
N ILE A 7 16.76 -7.51 12.16
CA ILE A 7 17.21 -8.50 13.16
C ILE A 7 18.53 -8.04 13.79
N ARG A 8 19.49 -7.62 13.00
CA ARG A 8 20.73 -7.05 13.51
C ARG A 8 20.46 -5.85 14.39
N GLY A 9 19.59 -4.95 13.96
CA GLY A 9 19.21 -3.74 14.69
C GLY A 9 18.53 -4.02 16.04
N MET A 10 17.64 -5.01 16.12
CA MET A 10 17.00 -5.37 17.39
C MET A 10 17.94 -6.06 18.38
N ARG A 11 19.00 -6.71 17.90
CA ARG A 11 20.00 -7.39 18.74
C ARG A 11 21.17 -6.50 19.18
N ASN A 12 21.37 -5.36 18.51
CA ASN A 12 22.43 -4.38 18.86
C ASN A 12 22.43 -3.95 20.32
N PRO A 13 21.30 -3.60 20.99
CA PRO A 13 21.34 -3.09 22.36
C PRO A 13 21.93 -4.04 23.40
N LYS A 14 21.94 -5.34 23.11
CA LYS A 14 22.44 -6.39 24.01
C LYS A 14 23.64 -7.14 23.42
N ASN A 15 24.17 -6.71 22.29
CA ASN A 15 25.26 -7.40 21.55
C ASN A 15 24.98 -8.90 21.38
N SER A 16 23.71 -9.26 21.07
CA SER A 16 23.28 -10.66 21.05
C SER A 16 23.15 -11.24 19.64
N TRP A 17 24.00 -10.81 18.72
CA TRP A 17 23.96 -11.23 17.30
C TRP A 17 24.16 -12.75 17.13
N GLU A 18 25.03 -13.37 17.95
CA GLU A 18 25.32 -14.80 17.92
C GLU A 18 24.10 -15.68 18.29
N LYS A 19 23.06 -15.07 18.88
CA LYS A 19 21.82 -15.76 19.21
C LYS A 19 20.79 -15.69 18.08
N SER A 20 21.14 -15.14 16.93
CA SER A 20 20.24 -15.10 15.78
C SER A 20 20.17 -16.49 15.15
N ASP A 21 18.95 -16.96 14.96
CA ASP A 21 18.60 -18.21 14.27
C ASP A 21 18.03 -17.96 12.88
N SER A 22 18.06 -16.71 12.42
CA SER A 22 17.62 -16.29 11.08
C SER A 22 18.78 -16.24 10.09
N GLY A 23 18.50 -16.49 8.82
CA GLY A 23 19.56 -16.45 7.80
C GLY A 23 19.05 -16.65 6.39
N VAL A 24 19.98 -16.65 5.45
CA VAL A 24 19.70 -16.88 4.03
C VAL A 24 19.81 -18.38 3.74
N CYS A 25 18.71 -18.97 3.28
CA CYS A 25 18.74 -20.31 2.69
C CYS A 25 19.15 -20.19 1.23
N ALA A 26 20.34 -20.68 0.90
CA ALA A 26 20.89 -20.64 -0.46
C ALA A 26 20.36 -21.77 -1.37
N THR A 27 19.71 -22.78 -0.78
CA THR A 27 19.28 -24.01 -1.46
C THR A 27 17.77 -24.25 -1.30
N HIS A 28 17.00 -23.16 -1.23
CA HIS A 28 15.54 -23.28 -1.10
C HIS A 28 14.96 -24.02 -2.33
N GLY A 29 14.25 -25.11 -2.07
CA GLY A 29 13.57 -25.90 -3.10
C GLY A 29 13.10 -27.25 -2.60
N PRO A 30 12.17 -27.93 -3.32
CA PRO A 30 11.52 -29.17 -2.85
C PRO A 30 12.47 -30.28 -2.47
N ALA A 31 13.65 -30.35 -3.12
CA ALA A 31 14.64 -31.39 -2.86
C ALA A 31 15.47 -31.17 -1.60
N HIS A 32 15.52 -29.96 -1.05
CA HIS A 32 16.39 -29.59 0.06
C HIS A 32 15.65 -29.15 1.32
N CYS A 33 14.35 -28.81 1.21
CA CYS A 33 13.59 -28.31 2.35
C CYS A 33 13.11 -29.40 3.31
N ALA A 34 13.16 -30.69 2.94
CA ALA A 34 12.76 -31.80 3.81
C ALA A 34 13.69 -31.96 5.04
N ASP A 35 14.99 -31.59 4.89
CA ASP A 35 16.01 -31.65 5.94
C ASP A 35 16.48 -30.26 6.38
N CYS A 36 15.67 -29.22 6.13
CA CYS A 36 16.06 -27.84 6.39
C CYS A 36 16.08 -27.54 7.89
N VAL A 37 17.11 -26.85 8.35
CA VAL A 37 17.28 -26.38 9.74
C VAL A 37 16.18 -25.36 10.12
N TYR A 38 15.53 -24.76 9.11
CA TYR A 38 14.49 -23.75 9.28
C TYR A 38 13.10 -24.42 9.25
N THR A 39 12.46 -24.55 10.39
CA THR A 39 11.18 -25.25 10.57
C THR A 39 9.99 -24.62 9.84
N ASP A 40 10.06 -23.32 9.50
CA ASP A 40 9.01 -22.59 8.83
C ASP A 40 9.21 -22.43 7.31
N CYS A 41 10.13 -23.20 6.75
CA CYS A 41 10.38 -23.24 5.32
C CYS A 41 9.45 -24.29 4.68
N HIS A 42 8.36 -23.82 4.04
CA HIS A 42 7.44 -24.70 3.30
C HIS A 42 8.02 -25.07 1.95
N ALA A 43 8.10 -26.38 1.69
CA ALA A 43 8.63 -26.95 0.45
C ALA A 43 7.78 -26.63 -0.81
N ASP A 44 6.55 -26.14 -0.60
CA ASP A 44 5.58 -25.83 -1.65
C ASP A 44 5.80 -24.48 -2.34
N ASP A 45 6.70 -23.64 -1.83
CA ASP A 45 7.12 -22.41 -2.51
C ASP A 45 7.96 -22.76 -3.74
N VAL A 46 7.40 -22.59 -4.93
CA VAL A 46 7.95 -23.01 -6.24
C VAL A 46 9.20 -22.23 -6.67
N GLU A 47 9.57 -21.15 -5.97
CA GLU A 47 10.76 -20.37 -6.32
C GLU A 47 12.05 -21.01 -5.81
N ILE A 48 12.79 -21.60 -6.73
CA ILE A 48 14.18 -22.04 -6.50
C ILE A 48 15.04 -20.79 -6.43
N GLY A 49 15.61 -20.52 -5.25
CA GLY A 49 16.45 -19.33 -5.08
C GLY A 49 16.94 -19.11 -3.65
N THR A 50 17.59 -18.00 -3.43
CA THR A 50 17.98 -17.56 -2.09
C THR A 50 16.80 -16.92 -1.39
N LYS A 51 16.34 -17.52 -0.29
CA LYS A 51 15.27 -17.00 0.56
C LYS A 51 15.83 -16.67 1.95
N TYR A 52 15.47 -15.49 2.47
CA TYR A 52 15.75 -15.17 3.86
C TYR A 52 14.70 -15.80 4.76
N ILE A 53 15.14 -16.66 5.67
CA ILE A 53 14.28 -17.38 6.62
C ILE A 53 14.39 -16.72 7.98
N LEU A 54 13.24 -16.42 8.56
CA LEU A 54 13.14 -15.88 9.92
C LEU A 54 13.08 -17.04 10.92
N GLY A 55 14.03 -17.08 11.84
CA GLY A 55 14.09 -18.11 12.90
C GLY A 55 13.07 -17.85 14.03
N GLY A 56 12.74 -18.90 14.76
CA GLY A 56 11.75 -18.86 15.83
C GLY A 56 12.17 -17.99 17.02
N ASP A 57 13.44 -18.00 17.38
CA ASP A 57 13.97 -17.17 18.49
C ASP A 57 13.97 -15.69 18.11
N ASP A 58 14.33 -15.36 16.88
CA ASP A 58 14.25 -14.00 16.35
C ASP A 58 12.81 -13.52 16.25
N LEU A 59 11.87 -14.34 15.78
CA LEU A 59 10.45 -14.02 15.72
C LEU A 59 9.87 -13.76 17.13
N THR A 60 10.25 -14.57 18.11
CA THR A 60 9.84 -14.41 19.51
C THR A 60 10.37 -13.08 20.08
N LEU A 61 11.64 -12.75 19.83
CA LEU A 61 12.24 -11.49 20.25
C LEU A 61 11.55 -10.30 19.57
N MET A 62 11.31 -10.38 18.26
CA MET A 62 10.60 -9.35 17.49
C MET A 62 9.20 -9.08 18.05
N THR A 63 8.46 -10.14 18.37
CA THR A 63 7.12 -10.04 18.94
C THR A 63 7.15 -9.38 20.31
N THR A 64 8.11 -9.76 21.15
CA THR A 64 8.32 -9.16 22.47
C THR A 64 8.64 -7.66 22.37
N LEU A 65 9.58 -7.28 21.50
CA LEU A 65 9.99 -5.89 21.32
C LEU A 65 8.88 -5.04 20.67
N ARG A 66 8.10 -5.61 19.74
CA ARG A 66 6.94 -4.96 19.15
C ARG A 66 5.93 -4.53 20.22
N ASN A 67 5.69 -5.39 21.21
CA ASN A 67 4.71 -5.17 22.27
C ASN A 67 5.24 -4.29 23.40
N ALA A 68 6.55 -4.13 23.53
CA ALA A 68 7.20 -3.37 24.61
C ALA A 68 7.17 -1.83 24.42
N GLY A 69 6.60 -1.32 23.34
CA GLY A 69 6.42 0.11 23.09
C GLY A 69 7.27 0.67 21.94
N THR A 70 7.06 1.96 21.64
CA THR A 70 7.62 2.62 20.44
C THR A 70 9.14 2.62 20.40
N ASP A 71 9.80 2.74 21.55
CA ASP A 71 11.26 2.78 21.64
C ASP A 71 11.91 1.43 21.35
N HIS A 72 11.22 0.34 21.65
CA HIS A 72 11.71 -1.00 21.46
C HIS A 72 11.41 -1.56 20.05
N ARG A 73 10.35 -1.10 19.39
CA ARG A 73 9.93 -1.59 18.07
C ARG A 73 10.57 -0.86 16.88
N LYS A 74 11.60 -0.02 17.10
CA LYS A 74 12.30 0.74 16.03
C LYS A 74 12.82 -0.13 14.88
N PHE A 75 13.20 -1.38 15.17
CA PHE A 75 13.65 -2.32 14.15
C PHE A 75 12.61 -2.54 13.03
N MET A 76 11.31 -2.42 13.34
CA MET A 76 10.23 -2.54 12.35
C MET A 76 10.31 -1.47 11.25
N ARG A 77 10.95 -0.34 11.49
CA ARG A 77 11.17 0.72 10.49
C ARG A 77 12.19 0.32 9.42
N MET A 78 13.01 -0.69 9.69
CA MET A 78 14.00 -1.22 8.74
C MET A 78 13.40 -2.23 7.77
N ILE A 79 12.19 -2.73 8.05
CA ILE A 79 11.48 -3.66 7.17
C ILE A 79 10.59 -2.85 6.26
N THR A 80 11.01 -2.67 5.00
CA THR A 80 10.30 -1.89 4.00
C THR A 80 9.37 -2.76 3.15
N VAL A 81 8.23 -2.18 2.78
CA VAL A 81 7.22 -2.78 1.91
C VAL A 81 6.89 -1.79 0.80
N TYR A 82 6.75 -2.29 -0.42
CA TYR A 82 6.33 -1.52 -1.58
C TYR A 82 4.99 -2.05 -2.05
N LEU A 83 4.02 -1.16 -2.26
CA LEU A 83 2.66 -1.50 -2.66
C LEU A 83 2.17 -0.55 -3.75
N ASP A 84 1.49 -1.10 -4.72
CA ASP A 84 0.65 -0.35 -5.65
C ASP A 84 -0.78 -0.39 -5.14
N ILE A 85 -1.33 0.77 -4.78
CA ILE A 85 -2.66 0.88 -4.21
C ILE A 85 -3.50 1.80 -5.09
N THR A 86 -4.70 1.35 -5.46
CA THR A 86 -5.73 2.18 -6.08
C THR A 86 -6.85 2.37 -5.07
N ALA A 87 -7.12 3.62 -4.71
CA ALA A 87 -8.12 3.96 -3.69
C ALA A 87 -8.69 5.36 -3.94
N PRO A 88 -9.89 5.66 -3.42
CA PRO A 88 -10.52 6.96 -3.58
C PRO A 88 -9.77 8.06 -2.81
N LEU A 89 -9.90 9.31 -3.26
CA LEU A 89 -9.20 10.46 -2.67
C LEU A 89 -9.52 10.62 -1.17
N TYR A 90 -10.76 10.32 -0.74
CA TYR A 90 -11.11 10.40 0.68
C TYR A 90 -10.33 9.37 1.52
N TRP A 91 -10.06 8.17 0.99
CA TRP A 91 -9.25 7.14 1.65
C TRP A 91 -7.78 7.59 1.76
N TRP A 92 -7.26 8.20 0.69
CA TRP A 92 -5.90 8.74 0.69
C TRP A 92 -5.68 9.84 1.72
N LYS A 93 -6.71 10.67 2.00
CA LYS A 93 -6.63 11.68 3.08
C LYS A 93 -6.39 11.04 4.44
N GLU A 94 -7.05 9.92 4.72
CA GLU A 94 -6.84 9.18 5.95
C GLU A 94 -5.47 8.48 5.95
N PHE A 95 -5.13 7.77 4.86
CA PHE A 95 -3.83 7.11 4.71
C PHE A 95 -2.67 8.09 4.89
N ASP A 96 -2.79 9.30 4.37
CA ASP A 96 -1.77 10.35 4.46
C ASP A 96 -1.50 10.84 5.90
N THR A 97 -2.28 10.44 6.89
CA THR A 97 -1.98 10.68 8.31
C THR A 97 -0.85 9.80 8.85
N TYR A 98 -0.56 8.68 8.18
CA TYR A 98 0.46 7.69 8.58
C TYR A 98 1.79 7.88 7.84
N LYS A 99 2.32 9.12 7.82
CA LYS A 99 3.47 9.50 6.95
C LYS A 99 4.86 9.20 7.49
N VAL A 100 5.02 8.68 8.69
CA VAL A 100 6.35 8.54 9.30
C VAL A 100 7.18 7.48 8.57
N GLY A 101 8.14 7.95 7.76
CA GLY A 101 9.03 7.08 6.98
C GLY A 101 8.32 6.43 5.78
N THR A 102 7.31 7.08 5.22
CA THR A 102 6.63 6.65 4.00
C THR A 102 6.97 7.55 2.82
N VAL A 103 6.98 6.97 1.62
CA VAL A 103 7.09 7.71 0.36
C VAL A 103 5.95 7.26 -0.53
N ALA A 104 5.26 8.23 -1.15
CA ALA A 104 4.19 7.93 -2.11
C ALA A 104 4.45 8.67 -3.42
N ASN A 105 4.31 7.94 -4.53
CA ASN A 105 4.30 8.51 -5.87
C ASN A 105 2.96 8.21 -6.51
N SER A 106 2.20 9.25 -6.84
CA SER A 106 0.82 9.13 -7.33
C SER A 106 0.71 9.41 -8.81
N CYS A 107 -0.26 8.78 -9.48
CA CYS A 107 -0.74 9.24 -10.76
C CYS A 107 -1.26 10.67 -10.63
N SER A 108 -0.76 11.57 -11.48
CA SER A 108 -1.11 12.98 -11.39
C SER A 108 -2.54 13.23 -11.87
N THR A 109 -3.41 13.65 -10.97
CA THR A 109 -4.73 14.19 -11.34
C THR A 109 -4.61 15.56 -12.01
N MET A 110 -3.61 16.37 -11.61
CA MET A 110 -3.44 17.73 -12.15
C MET A 110 -2.96 17.76 -13.60
N HIS A 111 -2.06 16.84 -13.99
CA HIS A 111 -1.44 16.90 -15.33
C HIS A 111 -2.07 15.94 -16.34
N LYS A 112 -2.76 14.90 -15.87
CA LYS A 112 -3.27 13.82 -16.72
C LYS A 112 -4.76 13.59 -16.57
N ILE A 113 -5.48 14.50 -15.92
CA ILE A 113 -6.91 14.35 -15.65
C ILE A 113 -7.74 14.19 -16.95
N ALA A 114 -7.34 14.88 -18.01
CA ALA A 114 -8.03 14.84 -19.30
C ALA A 114 -7.55 13.72 -20.25
N ALA A 115 -6.58 12.88 -19.82
CA ALA A 115 -5.93 11.92 -20.71
C ALA A 115 -6.84 10.75 -21.14
N LYS A 116 -7.78 10.36 -20.28
CA LYS A 116 -8.74 9.28 -20.55
C LYS A 116 -10.16 9.74 -20.23
N GLU A 117 -11.13 9.11 -20.85
CA GLU A 117 -12.54 9.28 -20.51
C GLU A 117 -12.84 8.79 -19.08
N PHE A 118 -13.67 9.53 -18.36
CA PHE A 118 -14.15 9.13 -17.05
C PHE A 118 -15.29 8.13 -17.20
N THR A 119 -15.21 7.05 -16.43
CA THR A 119 -16.26 6.02 -16.32
C THR A 119 -16.65 5.83 -14.87
N LEU A 120 -17.74 5.16 -14.59
CA LEU A 120 -18.17 4.86 -13.23
C LEU A 120 -17.11 4.07 -12.44
N GLU A 121 -16.35 3.20 -13.10
CA GLU A 121 -15.26 2.40 -12.54
C GLU A 121 -14.11 3.26 -11.97
N ASP A 122 -13.98 4.50 -12.43
CA ASP A 122 -12.98 5.43 -11.93
C ASP A 122 -13.34 6.02 -10.56
N PHE A 123 -14.51 5.67 -10.02
CA PHE A 123 -15.03 6.20 -8.76
C PHE A 123 -15.46 5.06 -7.82
N SER A 124 -15.20 5.23 -6.53
CA SER A 124 -15.77 4.38 -5.49
C SER A 124 -17.26 4.68 -5.39
N HIS A 125 -18.10 3.69 -5.65
CA HIS A 125 -19.56 3.83 -5.73
C HIS A 125 -20.32 2.63 -5.15
N GLU A 126 -19.61 1.64 -4.65
CA GLU A 126 -20.13 0.34 -4.20
C GLU A 126 -21.15 0.40 -3.06
N HIS A 127 -21.22 1.53 -2.36
CA HIS A 127 -22.17 1.76 -1.27
C HIS A 127 -23.20 2.85 -1.59
N LEU A 128 -23.21 3.39 -2.82
CA LEU A 128 -24.17 4.39 -3.22
C LEU A 128 -25.53 3.75 -3.53
N GLN A 129 -26.61 4.44 -3.16
CA GLN A 129 -27.96 4.09 -3.60
C GLN A 129 -28.19 4.60 -5.04
N GLU A 130 -29.21 4.10 -5.70
CA GLU A 130 -29.51 4.38 -7.12
C GLU A 130 -29.57 5.89 -7.42
N ASP A 131 -30.25 6.67 -6.59
CA ASP A 131 -30.35 8.13 -6.76
C ASP A 131 -28.95 8.81 -6.71
N SER A 132 -28.08 8.34 -5.82
CA SER A 132 -26.73 8.88 -5.68
C SER A 132 -25.83 8.46 -6.84
N VAL A 133 -26.01 7.26 -7.37
CA VAL A 133 -25.31 6.80 -8.58
C VAL A 133 -25.72 7.67 -9.77
N ALA A 134 -27.03 7.97 -9.95
CA ALA A 134 -27.51 8.83 -11.02
C ALA A 134 -26.90 10.25 -10.96
N VAL A 135 -26.72 10.80 -9.75
CA VAL A 135 -26.03 12.07 -9.57
C VAL A 135 -24.54 11.95 -9.96
N LEU A 136 -23.86 10.88 -9.54
CA LEU A 136 -22.47 10.65 -9.90
C LEU A 136 -22.31 10.51 -11.43
N GLU A 137 -23.20 9.80 -12.11
CA GLU A 137 -23.19 9.67 -13.59
C GLU A 137 -23.37 11.04 -14.27
N THR A 138 -24.22 11.91 -13.71
CA THR A 138 -24.35 13.29 -14.21
C THR A 138 -23.05 14.08 -14.07
N VAL A 139 -22.35 13.92 -12.94
CA VAL A 139 -21.04 14.54 -12.74
C VAL A 139 -20.02 13.97 -13.72
N ILE A 140 -19.99 12.66 -13.92
CA ILE A 140 -19.08 11.99 -14.89
C ILE A 140 -19.34 12.52 -16.31
N HIS A 141 -20.61 12.63 -16.72
CA HIS A 141 -20.97 13.22 -18.00
C HIS A 141 -20.41 14.65 -18.14
N THR A 142 -20.60 15.49 -17.12
CA THR A 142 -20.11 16.86 -17.11
C THR A 142 -18.58 16.92 -17.20
N LEU A 143 -17.88 16.06 -16.44
CA LEU A 143 -16.41 15.94 -16.52
C LEU A 143 -15.94 15.57 -17.92
N ASN A 144 -16.64 14.65 -18.61
CA ASN A 144 -16.30 14.23 -19.96
C ASN A 144 -16.55 15.34 -20.99
N VAL A 145 -17.62 16.12 -20.84
CA VAL A 145 -17.86 17.31 -21.70
C VAL A 145 -16.69 18.29 -21.60
N HIS A 146 -16.26 18.66 -20.38
CA HIS A 146 -15.14 19.59 -20.20
C HIS A 146 -13.81 18.98 -20.64
N ARG A 147 -13.62 17.66 -20.47
CA ARG A 147 -12.46 16.93 -20.98
C ARG A 147 -12.38 17.01 -22.50
N ASP A 148 -13.48 16.82 -23.20
CA ASP A 148 -13.52 16.88 -24.66
C ASP A 148 -13.29 18.30 -25.16
N TRP A 149 -13.85 19.32 -24.50
CA TRP A 149 -13.61 20.72 -24.83
C TRP A 149 -12.14 21.10 -24.59
N PHE A 150 -11.54 20.66 -23.47
CA PHE A 150 -10.12 20.86 -23.18
C PHE A 150 -9.23 20.24 -24.25
N ASN A 151 -9.47 18.96 -24.60
CA ASN A 151 -8.65 18.24 -25.57
C ASN A 151 -8.78 18.80 -26.99
N ASN A 152 -9.96 19.26 -27.37
CA ASN A 152 -10.25 19.84 -28.69
C ASN A 152 -10.00 21.36 -28.75
N LYS A 153 -9.58 21.98 -27.63
CA LYS A 153 -9.30 23.42 -27.53
C LYS A 153 -10.49 24.26 -28.02
N VAL A 154 -11.68 23.94 -27.54
CA VAL A 154 -12.92 24.59 -27.94
C VAL A 154 -12.97 26.05 -27.47
N LEU A 155 -12.40 26.35 -26.29
CA LEU A 155 -12.26 27.69 -25.74
C LEU A 155 -10.87 28.26 -26.01
N ASP A 156 -10.77 29.58 -26.12
CA ASP A 156 -9.50 30.28 -26.29
C ASP A 156 -8.53 30.06 -25.13
N ASP A 157 -9.05 29.93 -23.91
CA ASP A 157 -8.27 29.51 -22.74
C ASP A 157 -8.69 28.11 -22.27
N PRO A 158 -7.91 27.07 -22.62
CA PRO A 158 -8.20 25.69 -22.21
C PRO A 158 -8.21 25.50 -20.67
N LYS A 159 -7.58 26.43 -19.90
CA LYS A 159 -7.57 26.34 -18.44
C LYS A 159 -8.97 26.43 -17.83
N ILE A 160 -9.92 27.07 -18.53
CA ILE A 160 -11.31 27.16 -18.06
C ILE A 160 -11.89 25.76 -17.88
N ASP A 161 -11.79 24.91 -18.91
CA ASP A 161 -12.29 23.54 -18.87
C ASP A 161 -11.48 22.66 -17.92
N TRP A 162 -10.15 22.86 -17.88
CA TRP A 162 -9.31 22.16 -16.94
C TRP A 162 -9.71 22.42 -15.47
N TRP A 163 -10.05 23.67 -15.11
CA TRP A 163 -10.52 24.02 -13.78
C TRP A 163 -11.88 23.39 -13.46
N GLN A 164 -12.79 23.30 -14.45
CA GLN A 164 -14.07 22.61 -14.22
C GLN A 164 -13.82 21.13 -13.84
N MET A 165 -12.96 20.44 -14.55
CA MET A 165 -12.62 19.05 -14.22
C MET A 165 -12.00 18.93 -12.83
N ILE A 166 -11.03 19.78 -12.46
CA ILE A 166 -10.32 19.69 -11.18
C ILE A 166 -11.25 20.02 -9.99
N GLN A 167 -12.07 21.06 -10.10
CA GLN A 167 -12.91 21.50 -8.99
C GLN A 167 -14.17 20.66 -8.82
N LEU A 168 -14.67 20.08 -9.91
CA LEU A 168 -15.83 19.21 -9.87
C LEU A 168 -15.50 17.75 -9.51
N LEU A 169 -14.23 17.37 -9.57
CA LEU A 169 -13.80 15.99 -9.32
C LEU A 169 -14.23 15.51 -7.92
N PRO A 170 -15.09 14.48 -7.81
CA PRO A 170 -15.52 13.97 -6.51
C PRO A 170 -14.37 13.34 -5.72
N SER A 171 -14.46 13.37 -4.40
CA SER A 171 -13.48 12.69 -3.53
C SER A 171 -13.53 11.16 -3.63
N SER A 172 -14.55 10.61 -4.26
CA SER A 172 -14.66 9.18 -4.60
C SER A 172 -13.80 8.77 -5.79
N TYR A 173 -13.16 9.71 -6.49
CA TYR A 173 -12.26 9.39 -7.61
C TYR A 173 -11.08 8.53 -7.14
N ASN A 174 -10.87 7.40 -7.84
CA ASN A 174 -9.84 6.43 -7.55
C ASN A 174 -8.48 6.89 -8.10
N GLN A 175 -7.51 7.05 -7.22
CA GLN A 175 -6.14 7.40 -7.59
C GLN A 175 -5.20 6.24 -7.28
N LYS A 176 -4.39 5.85 -8.26
CA LYS A 176 -3.31 4.87 -8.06
C LYS A 176 -2.08 5.57 -7.50
N ARG A 177 -1.49 4.96 -6.45
CA ARG A 177 -0.19 5.37 -5.90
C ARG A 177 0.70 4.15 -5.67
N THR A 178 1.98 4.28 -6.01
CA THR A 178 3.02 3.39 -5.52
C THR A 178 3.54 3.95 -4.22
N VAL A 179 3.45 3.17 -3.15
CA VAL A 179 3.85 3.59 -1.81
C VAL A 179 4.95 2.69 -1.26
N MET A 180 5.95 3.31 -0.63
CA MET A 180 6.92 2.63 0.23
C MET A 180 6.56 2.95 1.67
N LEU A 181 6.42 1.93 2.48
CA LEU A 181 6.19 2.06 3.91
C LEU A 181 6.99 1.01 4.69
N ASN A 182 6.90 1.04 6.00
CA ASN A 182 7.59 0.11 6.86
C ASN A 182 6.60 -0.62 7.78
N TYR A 183 7.06 -1.71 8.39
CA TYR A 183 6.21 -2.54 9.25
C TYR A 183 5.66 -1.80 10.48
N GLU A 184 6.33 -0.77 11.01
CA GLU A 184 5.77 0.01 12.12
C GLU A 184 4.53 0.79 11.67
N VAL A 185 4.59 1.40 10.48
CA VAL A 185 3.45 2.11 9.89
C VAL A 185 2.31 1.14 9.61
N LEU A 186 2.60 -0.01 8.98
CA LEU A 186 1.58 -1.05 8.74
C LEU A 186 0.90 -1.52 10.03
N ALA A 187 1.67 -1.76 11.10
CA ALA A 187 1.12 -2.15 12.38
C ALA A 187 0.25 -1.06 13.02
N ASN A 188 0.60 0.22 12.83
CA ASN A 188 -0.20 1.34 13.31
C ASN A 188 -1.49 1.50 12.49
N ILE A 189 -1.42 1.40 11.16
CA ILE A 189 -2.58 1.40 10.27
C ILE A 189 -3.53 0.27 10.64
N TYR A 190 -3.02 -0.96 10.77
CA TYR A 190 -3.83 -2.12 11.16
C TYR A 190 -4.56 -1.90 12.49
N LYS A 191 -3.84 -1.38 13.51
CA LYS A 191 -4.41 -1.12 14.82
C LYS A 191 -5.48 -0.01 14.79
N SER A 192 -5.26 1.05 14.02
CA SER A 192 -6.16 2.20 13.96
C SER A 192 -7.38 1.92 13.08
N LEU A 193 -7.19 1.32 11.91
CA LEU A 193 -8.29 1.03 10.98
C LEU A 193 -9.14 -0.17 11.39
N SER A 194 -8.60 -1.11 12.15
CA SER A 194 -9.40 -2.20 12.73
C SER A 194 -10.38 -1.74 13.82
N LEU A 195 -10.13 -0.57 14.41
CA LEU A 195 -11.02 0.05 15.39
C LEU A 195 -12.06 0.98 14.75
N ILE A 196 -11.78 1.49 13.56
CA ILE A 196 -12.70 2.27 12.76
C ILE A 196 -13.20 1.30 11.69
N HIS A 197 -14.48 0.91 11.73
CA HIS A 197 -15.14 0.15 10.67
C HIS A 197 -15.21 0.99 9.37
N ILE A 198 -14.05 1.36 8.84
CA ILE A 198 -13.94 1.76 7.44
C ILE A 198 -14.06 0.44 6.70
N SER A 199 -15.25 0.20 6.17
CA SER A 199 -15.55 -0.92 5.27
C SER A 199 -14.35 -1.14 4.35
N GLU A 200 -13.86 -2.37 4.31
CA GLU A 200 -12.71 -2.79 3.53
C GLU A 200 -12.76 -2.17 2.13
N PRO A 201 -11.70 -1.50 1.66
CA PRO A 201 -11.55 -1.31 0.23
C PRO A 201 -11.60 -2.70 -0.37
N THR A 202 -12.52 -2.91 -1.28
CA THR A 202 -12.88 -4.20 -1.87
C THR A 202 -11.69 -5.13 -1.99
N ARG A 203 -11.77 -6.32 -1.40
CA ARG A 203 -10.73 -7.38 -1.33
C ARG A 203 -10.09 -7.79 -2.66
N HIS A 204 -10.51 -7.21 -3.77
CA HIS A 204 -10.11 -7.63 -5.12
C HIS A 204 -8.87 -6.95 -5.69
N SER A 205 -8.29 -5.93 -5.06
CA SER A 205 -7.13 -5.22 -5.62
C SER A 205 -5.82 -5.32 -4.83
N LEU A 206 -5.78 -6.07 -3.72
CA LEU A 206 -4.58 -6.14 -2.87
C LEU A 206 -3.65 -7.32 -3.15
N LEU A 207 -3.97 -8.18 -4.11
CA LEU A 207 -3.15 -9.36 -4.45
C LEU A 207 -2.99 -9.48 -5.96
N SER A 208 -2.20 -8.62 -6.56
CA SER A 208 -1.49 -8.95 -7.79
C SER A 208 0.00 -8.75 -7.54
N TYR A 209 0.67 -9.89 -7.39
CA TYR A 209 2.12 -10.01 -7.36
C TYR A 209 2.70 -9.70 -8.74
#